data_c418b5f30525f10216bbb6f7d4dab75e
#
_entry.id   c418b5f30525f10216bbb6f7d4dab75e
#
_cell.length_a   1.000
_cell.length_b   1.000
_cell.length_c   1.000
_cell.angle_alpha   90.00
_cell.angle_beta   90.00
_cell.angle_gamma   90.00
#
_symmetry.space_group_name_H-M   'P 1'
#
loop_
_entity.id
_entity.type
_entity.pdbx_description
1 polymer ?
#
loop_
_entity_poly.entity_id
_entity_poly.type
_entity_poly.pdbx_seq_one_letter_code
_entity_poly.pdbx_strand_id
1 'polypeptide(L)'
;MTDCKADGYPRVVACGAPRELGRQYGRAARERIRRSIEAYTAVFDHYAHMSWAEARRKAQAFVPAIGAYDGRCLTQLDGMAEGAGLEFDDLLALNLRSEVMFGCAPHGSSALHRPSGEEAAAPPPPNPGECTAVVALPEATDDGHTLLAQNWDWLIHTRDTTIVLEARPDDGPGYVTVVEAGLLAKTGMNANGVGVVTNTLVSDLDAAEPVVPYHVILRSLHEAESVADALSRLYRATRSSSANFLVASGDGLAMGAECLPGGPQNVLVDLPDEGLAVHTNHFVSPRFTAGDIGLQTGPDSLFRYARLTSLLRKSEGPASRSRLQTAFTDHAGHPFGVCSHEDTRAVVVDQYATIASLVMDLTERRMWLASGNPCTAPYVELEVPWARSVG
;
A
#
# COMPACT_ATOMS: atom_id res chain seq x y z
N MET A 1 21.04 -15.30 -15.11
CA MET A 1 19.95 -14.40 -15.46
C MET A 1 18.88 -15.24 -16.13
N THR A 2 18.00 -15.82 -15.36
CA THR A 2 16.89 -16.65 -15.86
C THR A 2 15.67 -15.76 -15.94
N ASP A 3 15.32 -15.35 -17.17
CA ASP A 3 14.02 -14.81 -17.51
C ASP A 3 12.97 -15.92 -17.28
N CYS A 4 12.46 -16.03 -16.07
CA CYS A 4 11.22 -16.75 -15.82
C CYS A 4 10.06 -15.87 -16.30
N LYS A 5 9.74 -15.99 -17.58
CA LYS A 5 8.42 -15.65 -18.10
C LYS A 5 7.43 -16.71 -17.62
N ALA A 6 7.04 -16.60 -16.35
CA ALA A 6 5.74 -17.08 -15.89
C ALA A 6 4.83 -15.86 -15.89
N ASP A 7 3.58 -16.01 -16.28
CA ASP A 7 2.56 -14.98 -16.42
C ASP A 7 2.32 -14.20 -15.10
N GLY A 8 3.24 -13.30 -14.71
CA GLY A 8 3.21 -12.60 -13.44
C GLY A 8 4.20 -11.44 -13.34
N TYR A 9 4.17 -10.72 -12.23
CA TYR A 9 5.14 -9.65 -11.95
C TYR A 9 6.55 -10.22 -11.74
N PRO A 10 7.61 -9.54 -12.25
CA PRO A 10 8.98 -10.03 -12.10
C PRO A 10 9.39 -10.02 -10.62
N ARG A 11 10.12 -11.05 -10.24
CA ARG A 11 10.71 -11.19 -8.93
C ARG A 11 12.09 -10.54 -8.88
N VAL A 12 12.31 -9.72 -7.88
CA VAL A 12 13.58 -9.10 -7.54
C VAL A 12 14.02 -9.63 -6.19
N VAL A 13 15.21 -10.21 -6.13
CA VAL A 13 15.83 -10.67 -4.87
C VAL A 13 16.98 -9.74 -4.53
N ALA A 14 16.98 -9.20 -3.32
CA ALA A 14 18.02 -8.32 -2.80
C ALA A 14 18.39 -8.70 -1.36
N CYS A 15 19.67 -8.72 -1.03
CA CYS A 15 20.16 -9.14 0.28
C CYS A 15 21.32 -8.29 0.76
N GLY A 16 21.57 -8.32 2.07
CA GLY A 16 22.71 -7.66 2.71
C GLY A 16 22.33 -6.42 3.51
N ALA A 17 23.36 -5.62 3.85
CA ALA A 17 23.18 -4.34 4.52
C ALA A 17 22.33 -3.37 3.67
N PRO A 18 21.70 -2.35 4.27
CA PRO A 18 20.72 -1.49 3.57
C PRO A 18 21.19 -0.93 2.22
N ARG A 19 22.43 -0.42 2.12
CA ARG A 19 22.99 0.09 0.87
C ARG A 19 23.13 -0.98 -0.20
N GLU A 20 23.64 -2.16 0.16
CA GLU A 20 23.83 -3.26 -0.78
C GLU A 20 22.50 -3.82 -1.24
N LEU A 21 21.54 -4.00 -0.33
CA LEU A 21 20.16 -4.39 -0.64
C LEU A 21 19.55 -3.40 -1.64
N GLY A 22 19.65 -2.10 -1.36
CA GLY A 22 19.21 -1.06 -2.27
C GLY A 22 19.87 -1.15 -3.64
N ARG A 23 21.20 -1.31 -3.70
CA ARG A 23 21.99 -1.38 -4.93
C ARG A 23 21.59 -2.58 -5.81
N GLN A 24 21.37 -3.74 -5.21
CA GLN A 24 20.89 -4.94 -5.92
C GLN A 24 19.48 -4.70 -6.46
N TYR A 25 18.57 -4.16 -5.65
CA TYR A 25 17.21 -3.83 -6.05
C TYR A 25 17.21 -2.81 -7.21
N GLY A 26 17.91 -1.69 -7.05
CA GLY A 26 17.99 -0.65 -8.08
C GLY A 26 18.53 -1.18 -9.42
N ARG A 27 19.55 -2.04 -9.38
CA ARG A 27 20.11 -2.68 -10.57
C ARG A 27 19.11 -3.61 -11.25
N ALA A 28 18.44 -4.47 -10.48
CA ALA A 28 17.52 -5.47 -11.01
C ALA A 28 16.24 -4.85 -11.58
N ALA A 29 15.75 -3.78 -10.97
CA ALA A 29 14.49 -3.11 -11.34
C ALA A 29 14.69 -1.81 -12.16
N ARG A 30 15.92 -1.50 -12.60
CA ARG A 30 16.30 -0.21 -13.23
C ARG A 30 15.28 0.34 -14.21
N GLU A 31 14.89 -0.46 -15.20
CA GLU A 31 13.98 0.01 -16.24
C GLU A 31 12.56 0.28 -15.73
N ARG A 32 12.11 -0.50 -14.75
CA ARG A 32 10.80 -0.29 -14.12
C ARG A 32 10.81 0.94 -13.23
N ILE A 33 11.90 1.21 -12.50
CA ILE A 33 12.07 2.43 -11.71
C ILE A 33 12.02 3.66 -12.61
N ARG A 34 12.69 3.65 -13.77
CA ARG A 34 12.62 4.75 -14.73
C ARG A 34 11.21 4.99 -15.24
N ARG A 35 10.48 3.91 -15.58
CA ARG A 35 9.07 4.01 -15.99
C ARG A 35 8.18 4.55 -14.87
N SER A 36 8.42 4.16 -13.59
CA SER A 36 7.72 4.76 -12.46
C SER A 36 7.93 6.28 -12.42
N ILE A 37 9.18 6.75 -12.55
CA ILE A 37 9.50 8.18 -12.54
C ILE A 37 8.86 8.92 -13.73
N GLU A 38 8.92 8.35 -14.93
CA GLU A 38 8.29 8.90 -16.13
C GLU A 38 6.77 9.05 -15.94
N ALA A 39 6.11 8.01 -15.44
CA ALA A 39 4.68 8.02 -15.19
C ALA A 39 4.31 9.05 -14.10
N TYR A 40 5.04 9.07 -12.97
CA TYR A 40 4.78 10.05 -11.92
C TYR A 40 5.14 11.49 -12.32
N THR A 41 6.04 11.70 -13.25
CA THR A 41 6.25 13.04 -13.83
C THR A 41 4.97 13.57 -14.47
N ALA A 42 4.26 12.75 -15.23
CA ALA A 42 2.96 13.11 -15.81
C ALA A 42 1.86 13.26 -14.74
N VAL A 43 1.85 12.38 -13.73
CA VAL A 43 0.89 12.43 -12.63
C VAL A 43 1.06 13.71 -11.80
N PHE A 44 2.30 14.11 -11.45
CA PHE A 44 2.57 15.34 -10.72
C PHE A 44 2.19 16.60 -11.52
N ASP A 45 2.47 16.61 -12.82
CA ASP A 45 2.06 17.72 -13.70
C ASP A 45 0.53 17.84 -13.75
N HIS A 46 -0.16 16.71 -13.92
CA HIS A 46 -1.62 16.67 -14.05
C HIS A 46 -2.36 17.10 -12.77
N TYR A 47 -1.97 16.57 -11.61
CA TYR A 47 -2.72 16.79 -10.35
C TYR A 47 -2.19 17.95 -9.51
N ALA A 48 -0.89 18.16 -9.50
CA ALA A 48 -0.25 19.14 -8.63
C ALA A 48 0.32 20.34 -9.39
N HIS A 49 0.23 20.35 -10.73
CA HIS A 49 0.89 21.34 -11.60
C HIS A 49 2.36 21.54 -11.23
N MET A 50 3.03 20.41 -10.93
CA MET A 50 4.36 20.37 -10.36
C MET A 50 5.31 19.57 -11.25
N SER A 51 6.46 20.16 -11.57
CA SER A 51 7.53 19.47 -12.28
C SER A 51 8.22 18.43 -11.36
N TRP A 52 8.78 17.37 -11.97
CA TRP A 52 9.56 16.38 -11.22
C TRP A 52 10.74 16.99 -10.45
N ALA A 53 11.40 18.00 -11.04
CA ALA A 53 12.48 18.74 -10.37
C ALA A 53 12.00 19.47 -9.12
N GLU A 54 10.79 19.96 -9.11
CA GLU A 54 10.17 20.57 -7.92
C GLU A 54 9.78 19.52 -6.88
N ALA A 55 9.21 18.39 -7.30
CA ALA A 55 8.92 17.28 -6.42
C ALA A 55 10.17 16.78 -5.68
N ARG A 56 11.29 16.64 -6.40
CA ARG A 56 12.61 16.30 -5.81
C ARG A 56 13.04 17.31 -4.73
N ARG A 57 12.93 18.62 -5.01
CA ARG A 57 13.28 19.64 -4.02
C ARG A 57 12.41 19.60 -2.77
N LYS A 58 11.09 19.39 -2.94
CA LYS A 58 10.17 19.28 -1.80
C LYS A 58 10.45 18.02 -0.96
N ALA A 59 10.77 16.92 -1.61
CA ALA A 59 11.10 15.67 -0.94
C ALA A 59 12.30 15.79 0.01
N GLN A 60 13.28 16.63 -0.30
CA GLN A 60 14.45 16.87 0.55
C GLN A 60 14.12 17.35 1.97
N ALA A 61 13.00 18.04 2.16
CA ALA A 61 12.56 18.49 3.48
C ALA A 61 12.28 17.34 4.46
N PHE A 62 11.99 16.14 3.95
CA PHE A 62 11.65 14.95 4.75
C PHE A 62 12.88 14.18 5.25
N VAL A 63 14.05 14.41 4.68
CA VAL A 63 15.31 13.69 5.03
C VAL A 63 15.60 13.68 6.53
N PRO A 64 15.50 14.80 7.27
CA PRO A 64 15.77 14.79 8.71
C PRO A 64 14.81 13.88 9.49
N ALA A 65 13.52 13.89 9.15
CA ALA A 65 12.52 13.08 9.83
C ALA A 65 12.68 11.58 9.52
N ILE A 66 12.98 11.24 8.28
CA ILE A 66 13.30 9.85 7.89
C ILE A 66 14.56 9.38 8.63
N GLY A 67 15.62 10.21 8.66
CA GLY A 67 16.87 9.89 9.35
C GLY A 67 16.68 9.66 10.84
N ALA A 68 15.83 10.45 11.49
CA ALA A 68 15.51 10.31 12.90
C ALA A 68 14.64 9.08 13.22
N TYR A 69 13.74 8.70 12.30
CA TYR A 69 12.88 7.53 12.48
C TYR A 69 13.59 6.22 12.15
N ASP A 70 14.15 6.11 10.95
CA ASP A 70 14.99 5.00 10.49
C ASP A 70 15.94 5.43 9.35
N GLY A 71 17.15 5.80 9.69
CA GLY A 71 18.19 6.23 8.73
C GLY A 71 18.61 5.15 7.73
N ARG A 72 18.31 3.87 8.00
CA ARG A 72 18.58 2.75 7.07
C ARG A 72 17.77 2.88 5.79
N CYS A 73 16.56 3.49 5.86
CA CYS A 73 15.76 3.79 4.67
C CYS A 73 16.49 4.73 3.71
N LEU A 74 17.13 5.80 4.21
CA LEU A 74 17.92 6.71 3.38
C LEU A 74 19.10 6.00 2.74
N THR A 75 19.79 5.17 3.52
CA THR A 75 20.93 4.36 3.03
C THR A 75 20.49 3.36 1.94
N GLN A 76 19.29 2.75 2.09
CA GLN A 76 18.74 1.85 1.10
C GLN A 76 18.34 2.59 -0.18
N LEU A 77 17.74 3.78 -0.08
CA LEU A 77 17.38 4.62 -1.23
C LEU A 77 18.63 5.09 -1.99
N ASP A 78 19.69 5.47 -1.29
CA ASP A 78 20.96 5.86 -1.90
C ASP A 78 21.59 4.69 -2.67
N GLY A 79 21.62 3.50 -2.06
CA GLY A 79 22.05 2.29 -2.77
C GLY A 79 21.18 1.96 -3.97
N MET A 80 19.85 2.17 -3.88
CA MET A 80 18.92 1.92 -4.98
C MET A 80 19.17 2.90 -6.14
N ALA A 81 19.43 4.17 -5.85
CA ALA A 81 19.82 5.18 -6.84
C ALA A 81 21.11 4.77 -7.56
N GLU A 82 22.15 4.41 -6.81
CA GLU A 82 23.42 3.89 -7.36
C GLU A 82 23.17 2.70 -8.30
N GLY A 83 22.41 1.70 -7.85
CA GLY A 83 22.10 0.50 -8.64
C GLY A 83 21.32 0.78 -9.90
N ALA A 84 20.38 1.72 -9.87
CA ALA A 84 19.55 2.13 -10.99
C ALA A 84 20.25 3.12 -11.95
N GLY A 85 21.37 3.75 -11.53
CA GLY A 85 22.02 4.83 -12.26
C GLY A 85 21.11 6.06 -12.34
N LEU A 86 20.55 6.45 -11.19
CA LEU A 86 19.66 7.58 -10.96
C LEU A 86 20.22 8.42 -9.80
N GLU A 87 19.64 9.61 -9.58
CA GLU A 87 19.98 10.42 -8.43
C GLU A 87 19.20 9.96 -7.19
N PHE A 88 19.78 10.15 -6.00
CA PHE A 88 19.10 9.87 -4.72
C PHE A 88 17.74 10.58 -4.62
N ASP A 89 17.68 11.83 -5.07
CA ASP A 89 16.47 12.66 -5.05
C ASP A 89 15.31 12.08 -5.89
N ASP A 90 15.62 11.31 -6.94
CA ASP A 90 14.60 10.64 -7.75
C ASP A 90 13.91 9.54 -6.94
N LEU A 91 14.69 8.72 -6.24
CA LEU A 91 14.15 7.65 -5.40
C LEU A 91 13.45 8.21 -4.16
N LEU A 92 13.98 9.29 -3.60
CA LEU A 92 13.36 9.98 -2.47
C LEU A 92 11.99 10.55 -2.88
N ALA A 93 11.90 11.31 -3.97
CA ALA A 93 10.65 11.88 -4.46
C ALA A 93 9.62 10.80 -4.81
N LEU A 94 10.05 9.67 -5.38
CA LEU A 94 9.16 8.56 -5.69
C LEU A 94 8.56 7.94 -4.42
N ASN A 95 9.35 7.78 -3.35
CA ASN A 95 8.87 7.25 -2.07
C ASN A 95 8.00 8.23 -1.26
N LEU A 96 8.05 9.49 -1.64
CA LEU A 96 7.28 10.58 -1.03
C LEU A 96 6.15 11.07 -1.94
N ARG A 97 5.84 10.31 -3.01
CA ARG A 97 4.91 10.75 -4.04
C ARG A 97 3.55 11.18 -3.49
N SER A 98 3.04 10.46 -2.51
CA SER A 98 1.75 10.76 -1.89
C SER A 98 1.82 12.06 -1.08
N GLU A 99 2.81 12.20 -0.21
CA GLU A 99 2.99 13.37 0.64
C GLU A 99 3.26 14.63 -0.17
N VAL A 100 4.11 14.53 -1.19
CA VAL A 100 4.46 15.68 -2.04
C VAL A 100 3.30 16.06 -2.95
N MET A 101 2.59 15.12 -3.54
CA MET A 101 1.50 15.39 -4.48
C MET A 101 0.25 15.90 -3.74
N PHE A 102 -0.19 15.22 -2.69
CA PHE A 102 -1.43 15.55 -1.97
C PHE A 102 -1.23 16.60 -0.89
N GLY A 103 -0.09 16.63 -0.23
CA GLY A 103 0.25 17.64 0.75
C GLY A 103 0.47 19.04 0.17
N CYS A 104 0.56 19.19 -1.16
CA CYS A 104 0.69 20.48 -1.82
C CYS A 104 -0.64 21.05 -2.33
N ALA A 105 -1.71 20.26 -2.32
CA ALA A 105 -3.05 20.81 -2.53
C ALA A 105 -3.32 21.82 -1.39
N PRO A 106 -3.73 23.05 -1.67
CA PRO A 106 -4.04 24.02 -0.62
C PRO A 106 -5.19 23.44 0.20
N HIS A 107 -4.89 22.99 1.42
CA HIS A 107 -5.89 22.64 2.44
C HIS A 107 -6.64 23.88 2.92
N GLY A 108 -7.30 24.56 2.04
CA GLY A 108 -8.07 25.78 2.28
C GLY A 108 -9.06 26.03 1.17
N SER A 109 -8.94 25.35 0.04
CA SER A 109 -10.01 25.25 -0.93
C SER A 109 -10.91 24.07 -0.57
N SER A 110 -11.46 24.08 0.66
CA SER A 110 -12.67 23.36 0.97
C SER A 110 -13.65 23.68 -0.16
N ALA A 111 -14.10 22.67 -0.89
CA ALA A 111 -15.17 22.83 -1.88
C ALA A 111 -16.46 23.44 -1.28
N LEU A 112 -16.48 23.63 0.03
CA LEU A 112 -17.53 24.25 0.82
C LEU A 112 -17.36 25.78 0.98
N HIS A 113 -16.19 26.36 0.62
CA HIS A 113 -15.98 27.81 0.57
C HIS A 113 -15.58 28.22 -0.84
N ARG A 114 -16.49 28.07 -1.80
CA ARG A 114 -16.39 28.78 -3.09
C ARG A 114 -16.72 30.24 -2.87
N PRO A 115 -15.81 31.20 -3.10
CA PRO A 115 -16.22 32.55 -3.43
C PRO A 115 -17.03 32.45 -4.73
N SER A 116 -18.21 33.01 -4.74
CA SER A 116 -19.05 33.16 -5.91
C SER A 116 -18.30 34.01 -6.95
N GLY A 117 -17.69 33.40 -7.96
CA GLY A 117 -17.01 34.10 -9.06
C GLY A 117 -15.92 33.28 -9.72
N GLU A 118 -16.26 32.65 -10.82
CA GLU A 118 -15.46 32.30 -11.99
C GLU A 118 -13.96 31.96 -11.81
N GLU A 119 -13.71 30.64 -11.66
CA GLU A 119 -12.67 29.90 -12.40
C GLU A 119 -12.98 28.43 -12.14
N ALA A 120 -13.03 27.61 -13.18
CA ALA A 120 -13.22 26.17 -13.03
C ALA A 120 -12.09 25.64 -12.15
N ALA A 121 -12.41 25.35 -10.89
CA ALA A 121 -11.46 24.73 -9.97
C ALA A 121 -10.91 23.48 -10.66
N ALA A 122 -9.59 23.28 -10.59
CA ALA A 122 -8.98 22.02 -10.98
C ALA A 122 -9.78 20.88 -10.34
N PRO A 123 -10.04 19.79 -11.08
CA PRO A 123 -10.72 18.63 -10.51
C PRO A 123 -9.98 18.24 -9.23
N PRO A 124 -10.70 17.80 -8.18
CA PRO A 124 -10.03 17.26 -7.00
C PRO A 124 -9.07 16.16 -7.49
N PRO A 125 -7.89 16.02 -6.86
CA PRO A 125 -7.01 14.92 -7.20
C PRO A 125 -7.82 13.63 -7.08
N PRO A 126 -7.60 12.62 -7.95
CA PRO A 126 -8.31 11.36 -7.85
C PRO A 126 -8.11 10.82 -6.44
N ASN A 127 -9.06 10.00 -6.01
CA ASN A 127 -8.87 9.23 -4.80
C ASN A 127 -7.49 8.55 -4.89
N PRO A 128 -6.55 8.85 -3.97
CA PRO A 128 -5.17 8.38 -4.08
C PRO A 128 -5.07 6.88 -3.79
N GLY A 129 -5.64 6.07 -4.64
CA GLY A 129 -5.65 4.63 -4.56
C GLY A 129 -6.86 4.07 -3.84
N GLU A 130 -7.46 3.12 -4.49
CA GLU A 130 -8.49 2.29 -3.94
C GLU A 130 -7.86 0.95 -3.53
N CYS A 131 -8.26 0.43 -2.41
CA CYS A 131 -7.83 -0.87 -1.92
C CYS A 131 -8.97 -1.51 -1.16
N THR A 132 -9.08 -2.81 -1.26
CA THR A 132 -10.01 -3.60 -0.46
C THR A 132 -9.22 -4.65 0.28
N ALA A 133 -9.24 -4.61 1.61
CA ALA A 133 -8.43 -5.46 2.48
C ALA A 133 -9.30 -6.25 3.46
N VAL A 134 -8.81 -7.42 3.88
CA VAL A 134 -9.46 -8.24 4.89
C VAL A 134 -8.43 -9.07 5.65
N VAL A 135 -8.66 -9.25 6.94
CA VAL A 135 -8.05 -10.30 7.76
C VAL A 135 -9.14 -11.24 8.26
N ALA A 136 -8.84 -12.54 8.24
CA ALA A 136 -9.62 -13.58 8.91
C ALA A 136 -8.72 -14.31 9.90
N LEU A 137 -9.09 -14.29 11.18
CA LEU A 137 -8.39 -14.95 12.28
C LEU A 137 -8.81 -16.43 12.41
N PRO A 138 -8.07 -17.27 13.17
CA PRO A 138 -8.32 -18.68 13.30
C PRO A 138 -9.78 -19.07 13.62
N GLU A 139 -10.48 -18.28 14.43
CA GLU A 139 -11.89 -18.51 14.77
C GLU A 139 -12.87 -18.26 13.64
N ALA A 140 -12.44 -17.56 12.58
CA ALA A 140 -13.24 -17.26 11.41
C ALA A 140 -12.84 -18.08 10.17
N THR A 141 -11.79 -18.90 10.23
CA THR A 141 -11.28 -19.70 9.11
C THR A 141 -11.63 -21.18 9.25
N ASP A 142 -11.64 -21.92 8.14
CA ASP A 142 -11.98 -23.35 8.10
C ASP A 142 -10.83 -24.27 8.54
N ASP A 143 -9.61 -23.78 8.45
CA ASP A 143 -8.37 -24.50 8.78
C ASP A 143 -7.69 -24.00 10.07
N GLY A 144 -8.24 -22.97 10.72
CA GLY A 144 -7.65 -22.36 11.93
C GLY A 144 -6.42 -21.52 11.64
N HIS A 145 -6.21 -21.10 10.40
CA HIS A 145 -5.09 -20.25 10.01
C HIS A 145 -5.47 -18.76 10.04
N THR A 146 -4.48 -17.90 10.16
CA THR A 146 -4.65 -16.46 9.94
C THR A 146 -4.45 -16.15 8.47
N LEU A 147 -5.52 -15.65 7.82
CA LEU A 147 -5.48 -15.21 6.43
C LEU A 147 -5.52 -13.68 6.36
N LEU A 148 -4.64 -13.10 5.58
CA LEU A 148 -4.59 -11.66 5.29
C LEU A 148 -4.62 -11.45 3.78
N ALA A 149 -5.52 -10.59 3.27
CA ALA A 149 -5.71 -10.46 1.85
C ALA A 149 -6.03 -9.03 1.42
N GLN A 150 -5.67 -8.68 0.16
CA GLN A 150 -5.90 -7.36 -0.40
C GLN A 150 -6.06 -7.41 -1.91
N ASN A 151 -7.05 -6.67 -2.46
CA ASN A 151 -6.98 -6.07 -3.78
C ASN A 151 -6.31 -4.71 -3.65
N TRP A 152 -5.17 -4.54 -4.33
CA TRP A 152 -4.51 -3.26 -4.47
C TRP A 152 -4.94 -2.62 -5.78
N ASP A 153 -5.74 -1.57 -5.69
CA ASP A 153 -6.18 -0.80 -6.82
C ASP A 153 -5.37 0.50 -6.91
N TRP A 154 -4.89 0.84 -8.10
CA TRP A 154 -4.05 2.01 -8.33
C TRP A 154 -4.10 2.44 -9.80
N LEU A 155 -3.41 3.54 -10.11
CA LEU A 155 -3.24 4.04 -11.48
C LEU A 155 -2.70 2.96 -12.41
N ILE A 156 -3.28 2.79 -13.59
CA ILE A 156 -3.03 1.64 -14.48
C ILE A 156 -1.58 1.50 -14.95
N HIS A 157 -0.81 2.61 -15.00
CA HIS A 157 0.61 2.55 -15.35
C HIS A 157 1.43 1.65 -14.41
N THR A 158 0.95 1.46 -13.18
CA THR A 158 1.62 0.64 -12.17
C THR A 158 1.69 -0.84 -12.55
N ARG A 159 0.86 -1.32 -13.45
CA ARG A 159 0.96 -2.70 -13.98
C ARG A 159 2.34 -2.97 -14.61
N ASP A 160 2.90 -1.97 -15.29
CA ASP A 160 4.21 -2.10 -15.95
C ASP A 160 5.39 -1.89 -14.99
N THR A 161 5.14 -1.34 -13.80
CA THR A 161 6.18 -1.01 -12.84
C THR A 161 6.15 -1.88 -11.58
N THR A 162 5.09 -2.65 -11.35
CA THR A 162 4.98 -3.55 -10.20
C THR A 162 5.96 -4.72 -10.28
N ILE A 163 6.51 -5.10 -9.13
CA ILE A 163 7.41 -6.22 -8.91
C ILE A 163 7.03 -6.98 -7.64
N VAL A 164 7.54 -8.20 -7.52
CA VAL A 164 7.63 -8.94 -6.26
C VAL A 164 9.04 -8.75 -5.73
N LEU A 165 9.19 -7.98 -4.66
CA LEU A 165 10.48 -7.78 -4.00
C LEU A 165 10.64 -8.79 -2.87
N GLU A 166 11.67 -9.62 -2.94
CA GLU A 166 12.17 -10.42 -1.84
C GLU A 166 13.40 -9.73 -1.25
N ALA A 167 13.28 -9.20 -0.05
CA ALA A 167 14.36 -8.55 0.66
C ALA A 167 14.86 -9.44 1.81
N ARG A 168 16.17 -9.61 1.90
CA ARG A 168 16.86 -10.36 2.95
C ARG A 168 17.91 -9.46 3.63
N PRO A 169 17.48 -8.55 4.53
CA PRO A 169 18.40 -7.68 5.25
C PRO A 169 19.26 -8.48 6.23
N ASP A 170 20.48 -7.99 6.48
CA ASP A 170 21.40 -8.61 7.46
C ASP A 170 20.94 -8.42 8.92
N ASP A 171 20.15 -7.37 9.19
CA ASP A 171 19.77 -6.89 10.52
C ASP A 171 18.26 -6.89 10.77
N GLY A 172 17.55 -7.89 10.23
CA GLY A 172 16.10 -7.99 10.42
C GLY A 172 15.49 -9.21 9.72
N PRO A 173 14.20 -9.44 9.88
CA PRO A 173 13.54 -10.52 9.18
C PRO A 173 13.53 -10.26 7.68
N GLY A 174 13.76 -11.30 6.88
CA GLY A 174 13.48 -11.24 5.45
C GLY A 174 11.99 -10.99 5.21
N TYR A 175 11.63 -10.34 4.09
CA TYR A 175 10.24 -10.10 3.72
C TYR A 175 10.02 -10.20 2.21
N VAL A 176 8.80 -10.56 1.83
CA VAL A 176 8.31 -10.51 0.46
C VAL A 176 7.20 -9.48 0.39
N THR A 177 7.31 -8.55 -0.54
CA THR A 177 6.31 -7.50 -0.76
C THR A 177 6.00 -7.33 -2.24
N VAL A 178 4.73 -7.16 -2.58
CA VAL A 178 4.29 -6.72 -3.91
C VAL A 178 4.28 -5.20 -3.90
N VAL A 179 5.09 -4.59 -4.74
CA VAL A 179 5.41 -3.18 -4.65
C VAL A 179 5.71 -2.60 -6.04
N GLU A 180 5.46 -1.33 -6.22
CA GLU A 180 5.92 -0.59 -7.39
C GLU A 180 7.44 -0.38 -7.34
N ALA A 181 8.11 -0.61 -8.44
CA ALA A 181 9.56 -0.51 -8.54
C ALA A 181 10.07 0.91 -8.17
N GLY A 182 11.04 0.95 -7.27
CA GLY A 182 11.60 2.16 -6.71
C GLY A 182 11.04 2.53 -5.34
N LEU A 183 9.96 1.90 -4.89
CA LEU A 183 9.44 2.07 -3.53
C LEU A 183 10.09 1.09 -2.55
N LEU A 184 10.18 1.49 -1.29
CA LEU A 184 10.81 0.69 -0.23
C LEU A 184 10.02 -0.59 0.09
N ALA A 185 8.70 -0.49 0.25
CA ALA A 185 7.80 -1.61 0.51
C ALA A 185 6.33 -1.21 0.33
N LYS A 186 5.43 -2.18 0.20
CA LYS A 186 3.98 -1.98 0.25
C LYS A 186 3.29 -3.18 0.94
N THR A 187 2.58 -4.01 0.22
CA THR A 187 1.80 -5.14 0.76
C THR A 187 2.61 -6.43 0.76
N GLY A 188 2.59 -7.19 1.85
CA GLY A 188 3.34 -8.43 1.93
C GLY A 188 3.45 -9.03 3.32
N MET A 189 4.39 -9.94 3.51
CA MET A 189 4.68 -10.59 4.79
C MET A 189 6.18 -10.76 5.00
N ASN A 190 6.58 -10.95 6.27
CA ASN A 190 7.95 -11.23 6.66
C ASN A 190 8.17 -12.67 7.17
N ALA A 191 9.42 -12.99 7.44
CA ALA A 191 9.85 -14.31 7.91
C ALA A 191 9.29 -14.69 9.30
N ASN A 192 8.86 -13.72 10.10
CA ASN A 192 8.23 -13.96 11.40
C ASN A 192 6.73 -14.32 11.26
N GLY A 193 6.18 -14.28 10.06
CA GLY A 193 4.75 -14.50 9.81
C GLY A 193 3.90 -13.26 10.11
N VAL A 194 4.50 -12.09 10.16
CA VAL A 194 3.77 -10.82 10.24
C VAL A 194 3.45 -10.35 8.83
N GLY A 195 2.16 -10.16 8.54
CA GLY A 195 1.65 -9.63 7.28
C GLY A 195 1.15 -8.20 7.43
N VAL A 196 1.31 -7.42 6.37
CA VAL A 196 0.89 -6.02 6.29
C VAL A 196 0.16 -5.78 4.98
N VAL A 197 -1.07 -5.27 5.08
CA VAL A 197 -1.80 -4.68 3.96
C VAL A 197 -2.24 -3.27 4.36
N THR A 198 -2.57 -2.42 3.39
CA THR A 198 -2.77 -1.02 3.68
C THR A 198 -3.80 -0.39 2.75
N ASN A 199 -4.58 0.54 3.28
CA ASN A 199 -5.55 1.32 2.52
C ASN A 199 -5.19 2.81 2.65
N THR A 200 -5.19 3.52 1.54
CA THR A 200 -5.06 4.98 1.59
C THR A 200 -6.32 5.58 2.21
N LEU A 201 -6.12 6.48 3.14
CA LEU A 201 -7.16 7.33 3.73
C LEU A 201 -6.81 8.79 3.48
N VAL A 202 -7.80 9.64 3.43
CA VAL A 202 -7.60 11.09 3.31
C VAL A 202 -8.53 11.80 4.29
N SER A 203 -7.96 12.57 5.19
CA SER A 203 -8.70 13.40 6.14
C SER A 203 -8.46 14.89 5.88
N ASP A 204 -9.32 15.73 6.43
CA ASP A 204 -9.12 17.19 6.43
C ASP A 204 -7.96 17.66 7.32
N LEU A 205 -7.30 16.73 8.02
CA LEU A 205 -6.08 16.96 8.80
C LEU A 205 -4.80 16.67 8.02
N ASP A 206 -4.88 16.04 6.84
CA ASP A 206 -3.72 15.71 6.04
C ASP A 206 -2.97 16.99 5.65
N ALA A 207 -1.65 17.00 5.85
CA ALA A 207 -0.81 18.18 5.68
C ALA A 207 0.52 17.82 5.00
N ALA A 208 1.15 18.82 4.37
CA ALA A 208 2.46 18.67 3.72
C ALA A 208 3.64 18.79 4.70
N GLU A 209 3.43 18.53 5.99
CA GLU A 209 4.50 18.63 6.97
C GLU A 209 5.58 17.57 6.72
N PRO A 210 6.88 17.93 6.74
CA PRO A 210 7.97 17.02 6.47
C PRO A 210 8.29 16.15 7.71
N VAL A 211 7.46 15.15 7.93
CA VAL A 211 7.58 14.14 8.99
C VAL A 211 7.79 12.75 8.39
N VAL A 212 7.47 11.66 9.09
CA VAL A 212 7.74 10.29 8.59
C VAL A 212 6.77 9.92 7.46
N PRO A 213 7.28 9.62 6.24
CA PRO A 213 6.43 9.32 5.10
C PRO A 213 5.87 7.90 5.14
N TYR A 214 4.77 7.70 4.43
CA TYR A 214 4.00 6.47 4.34
C TYR A 214 4.85 5.23 3.96
N HIS A 215 5.67 5.30 2.90
CA HIS A 215 6.47 4.15 2.48
C HIS A 215 7.63 3.81 3.43
N VAL A 216 8.11 4.77 4.21
CA VAL A 216 9.08 4.53 5.28
C VAL A 216 8.41 3.78 6.44
N ILE A 217 7.17 4.14 6.79
CA ILE A 217 6.39 3.41 7.78
C ILE A 217 6.15 1.97 7.32
N LEU A 218 5.65 1.77 6.09
CA LEU A 218 5.44 0.43 5.51
C LEU A 218 6.71 -0.42 5.56
N ARG A 219 7.85 0.16 5.17
CA ARG A 219 9.14 -0.54 5.23
C ARG A 219 9.46 -1.00 6.66
N SER A 220 9.19 -0.14 7.66
CA SER A 220 9.43 -0.48 9.05
C SER A 220 8.49 -1.58 9.56
N LEU A 221 7.22 -1.60 9.11
CA LEU A 221 6.26 -2.64 9.48
C LEU A 221 6.65 -4.03 8.96
N HIS A 222 7.31 -4.11 7.79
CA HIS A 222 7.85 -5.37 7.29
C HIS A 222 9.03 -5.92 8.11
N GLU A 223 9.60 -5.13 9.01
CA GLU A 223 10.61 -5.60 9.96
C GLU A 223 10.05 -5.94 11.35
N ALA A 224 8.73 -5.86 11.53
CA ALA A 224 8.11 -6.13 12.82
C ALA A 224 8.28 -7.60 13.23
N GLU A 225 8.58 -7.82 14.50
CA GLU A 225 8.68 -9.17 15.09
C GLU A 225 7.32 -9.74 15.48
N SER A 226 6.34 -8.84 15.69
CA SER A 226 4.98 -9.19 16.11
C SER A 226 4.01 -8.05 15.78
N VAL A 227 2.70 -8.29 15.93
CA VAL A 227 1.67 -7.23 15.83
C VAL A 227 1.92 -6.12 16.88
N ALA A 228 2.38 -6.48 18.07
CA ALA A 228 2.69 -5.50 19.11
C ALA A 228 3.90 -4.62 18.76
N ASP A 229 4.94 -5.20 18.14
CA ASP A 229 6.08 -4.42 17.63
C ASP A 229 5.64 -3.51 16.48
N ALA A 230 4.81 -4.01 15.55
CA ALA A 230 4.23 -3.19 14.49
C ALA A 230 3.48 -1.96 15.05
N LEU A 231 2.65 -2.16 16.09
CA LEU A 231 1.96 -1.06 16.77
C LEU A 231 2.96 -0.08 17.38
N SER A 232 4.00 -0.58 18.04
CA SER A 232 5.06 0.28 18.62
C SER A 232 5.75 1.14 17.56
N ARG A 233 5.98 0.59 16.37
CA ARG A 233 6.54 1.32 15.23
C ARG A 233 5.59 2.42 14.73
N LEU A 234 4.28 2.13 14.63
CA LEU A 234 3.27 3.14 14.28
C LEU A 234 3.21 4.28 15.31
N TYR A 235 3.27 3.96 16.59
CA TYR A 235 3.24 4.97 17.67
C TYR A 235 4.47 5.88 17.68
N ARG A 236 5.64 5.40 17.22
CA ARG A 236 6.86 6.21 17.13
C ARG A 236 6.88 7.14 15.90
N ALA A 237 6.05 6.88 14.91
CA ALA A 237 6.00 7.69 13.70
C ALA A 237 5.09 8.91 13.90
N THR A 238 5.64 10.12 13.75
CA THR A 238 4.82 11.31 13.48
C THR A 238 4.57 11.36 11.98
N ARG A 239 3.30 11.44 11.56
CA ARG A 239 2.85 11.28 10.18
C ARG A 239 2.26 12.56 9.62
N SER A 240 2.38 12.76 8.30
CA SER A 240 1.76 13.88 7.58
C SER A 240 0.48 13.50 6.84
N SER A 241 0.27 12.22 6.61
CA SER A 241 -0.86 11.70 5.82
C SER A 241 -1.62 10.62 6.57
N SER A 242 -2.90 10.49 6.23
CA SER A 242 -3.78 9.46 6.74
C SER A 242 -3.58 8.14 6.01
N ALA A 243 -3.67 7.03 6.72
CA ALA A 243 -3.64 5.68 6.14
C ALA A 243 -4.22 4.65 7.11
N ASN A 244 -4.76 3.56 6.60
CA ASN A 244 -5.00 2.37 7.40
C ASN A 244 -3.88 1.34 7.18
N PHE A 245 -3.40 0.75 8.27
CA PHE A 245 -2.51 -0.40 8.26
C PHE A 245 -3.22 -1.58 8.93
N LEU A 246 -3.56 -2.58 8.14
CA LEU A 246 -4.09 -3.84 8.67
C LEU A 246 -2.92 -4.80 8.82
N VAL A 247 -2.56 -5.09 10.06
CA VAL A 247 -1.42 -5.94 10.44
C VAL A 247 -1.92 -7.17 11.13
N ALA A 248 -1.40 -8.33 10.73
CA ALA A 248 -1.74 -9.61 11.33
C ALA A 248 -0.51 -10.51 11.48
N SER A 249 -0.60 -11.52 12.32
CA SER A 249 0.45 -12.52 12.50
C SER A 249 -0.11 -13.95 12.48
N GLY A 250 0.75 -14.89 12.14
CA GLY A 250 0.39 -16.32 12.04
C GLY A 250 0.03 -16.99 13.36
N ASP A 251 0.17 -16.29 14.48
CA ASP A 251 -0.23 -16.74 15.83
C ASP A 251 -1.65 -16.30 16.23
N GLY A 252 -2.44 -15.78 15.28
CA GLY A 252 -3.85 -15.47 15.49
C GLY A 252 -4.13 -14.07 16.03
N LEU A 253 -3.19 -13.14 15.86
CA LEU A 253 -3.38 -11.74 16.26
C LEU A 253 -3.49 -10.83 15.06
N ALA A 254 -4.38 -9.85 15.12
CA ALA A 254 -4.49 -8.80 14.13
C ALA A 254 -4.99 -7.48 14.72
N MET A 255 -4.68 -6.39 14.04
CA MET A 255 -5.23 -5.06 14.31
C MET A 255 -5.40 -4.27 13.01
N GLY A 256 -6.47 -3.48 12.92
CA GLY A 256 -6.57 -2.34 12.03
C GLY A 256 -6.07 -1.09 12.75
N ALA A 257 -5.27 -0.28 12.09
CA ALA A 257 -4.76 0.97 12.63
C ALA A 257 -5.02 2.10 11.62
N GLU A 258 -6.12 2.81 11.81
CA GLU A 258 -6.38 4.06 11.09
C GLU A 258 -5.52 5.16 11.70
N CYS A 259 -4.57 5.61 10.92
CA CYS A 259 -3.62 6.64 11.32
C CYS A 259 -4.00 7.97 10.68
N LEU A 260 -4.04 9.02 11.49
CA LEU A 260 -4.19 10.41 11.08
C LEU A 260 -2.83 11.13 11.18
N PRO A 261 -2.67 12.30 10.55
CA PRO A 261 -1.51 13.16 10.76
C PRO A 261 -1.25 13.42 12.24
N GLY A 262 0.04 13.48 12.60
CA GLY A 262 0.50 13.69 13.96
C GLY A 262 1.09 12.45 14.63
N GLY A 263 1.15 12.47 15.95
CA GLY A 263 1.79 11.47 16.79
C GLY A 263 0.89 10.32 17.25
N PRO A 264 1.25 9.68 18.38
CA PRO A 264 0.57 8.47 18.89
C PRO A 264 -0.93 8.61 19.14
N GLN A 265 -1.38 9.79 19.59
CA GLN A 265 -2.79 10.07 19.88
C GLN A 265 -3.70 9.96 18.64
N ASN A 266 -3.11 10.01 17.46
CA ASN A 266 -3.79 9.96 16.17
C ASN A 266 -3.67 8.57 15.50
N VAL A 267 -3.49 7.52 16.28
CA VAL A 267 -3.56 6.12 15.87
C VAL A 267 -4.83 5.51 16.46
N LEU A 268 -5.83 5.24 15.63
CA LEU A 268 -7.10 4.64 16.00
C LEU A 268 -7.01 3.14 15.74
N VAL A 269 -6.77 2.36 16.80
CA VAL A 269 -6.62 0.90 16.67
C VAL A 269 -7.98 0.24 16.88
N ASP A 270 -8.40 -0.57 15.91
CA ASP A 270 -9.58 -1.40 15.98
C ASP A 270 -9.19 -2.89 15.81
N LEU A 271 -9.87 -3.73 16.56
CA LEU A 271 -9.63 -5.18 16.53
C LEU A 271 -10.67 -5.88 15.64
N PRO A 272 -10.33 -7.02 15.03
CA PRO A 272 -11.29 -7.83 14.29
C PRO A 272 -12.53 -8.17 15.13
N ASP A 273 -13.71 -8.05 14.53
CA ASP A 273 -14.98 -8.42 15.13
C ASP A 273 -15.35 -9.84 14.65
N GLU A 274 -15.64 -10.76 15.58
CA GLU A 274 -15.87 -12.18 15.27
C GLU A 274 -14.77 -12.80 14.38
N GLY A 275 -13.52 -12.40 14.60
CA GLY A 275 -12.36 -12.86 13.84
C GLY A 275 -12.20 -12.28 12.44
N LEU A 276 -13.03 -11.29 12.03
CA LEU A 276 -12.95 -10.63 10.72
C LEU A 276 -12.73 -9.13 10.89
N ALA A 277 -11.85 -8.55 10.07
CA ALA A 277 -11.80 -7.11 9.83
C ALA A 277 -11.68 -6.85 8.33
N VAL A 278 -12.57 -6.03 7.82
CA VAL A 278 -12.57 -5.54 6.42
C VAL A 278 -12.24 -4.06 6.46
N HIS A 279 -11.45 -3.59 5.49
CA HIS A 279 -11.16 -2.18 5.32
C HIS A 279 -11.09 -1.79 3.85
N THR A 280 -11.50 -0.57 3.54
CA THR A 280 -11.40 0.04 2.21
C THR A 280 -10.76 1.44 2.34
N ASN A 281 -11.26 2.46 1.64
CA ASN A 281 -10.62 3.77 1.61
C ASN A 281 -11.46 4.87 2.28
N HIS A 282 -12.12 4.54 3.39
CA HIS A 282 -12.81 5.49 4.27
C HIS A 282 -12.59 5.08 5.72
N PHE A 283 -12.73 6.03 6.63
CA PHE A 283 -12.60 5.76 8.06
C PHE A 283 -13.79 4.96 8.57
N VAL A 284 -13.51 3.89 9.31
CA VAL A 284 -14.54 3.01 9.91
C VAL A 284 -14.53 3.06 11.44
N SER A 285 -13.46 3.59 12.06
CA SER A 285 -13.33 3.67 13.49
C SER A 285 -14.38 4.64 14.08
N PRO A 286 -15.17 4.22 15.09
CA PRO A 286 -16.13 5.12 15.76
C PRO A 286 -15.45 6.25 16.54
N ARG A 287 -14.12 6.20 16.69
CA ARG A 287 -13.31 7.24 17.33
C ARG A 287 -12.87 8.33 16.35
N PHE A 288 -13.08 8.13 15.06
CA PHE A 288 -12.77 9.15 14.05
C PHE A 288 -13.75 10.33 14.15
N THR A 289 -13.23 11.54 14.27
CA THR A 289 -14.02 12.77 14.47
C THR A 289 -13.67 13.90 13.50
N ALA A 290 -12.67 13.67 12.61
CA ALA A 290 -12.30 14.62 11.56
C ALA A 290 -13.17 14.45 10.30
N GLY A 291 -12.94 15.24 9.27
CA GLY A 291 -13.61 15.10 7.99
C GLY A 291 -12.98 14.03 7.13
N ASP A 292 -13.77 13.06 6.64
CA ASP A 292 -13.31 12.09 5.64
C ASP A 292 -13.41 12.70 4.23
N ILE A 293 -12.26 13.15 3.72
CA ILE A 293 -12.18 13.78 2.39
C ILE A 293 -12.15 12.71 1.30
N GLY A 294 -11.64 11.50 1.59
CA GLY A 294 -11.58 10.40 0.65
C GLY A 294 -12.96 10.02 0.07
N LEU A 295 -14.00 10.10 0.87
CA LEU A 295 -15.37 9.83 0.43
C LEU A 295 -15.94 10.84 -0.58
N GLN A 296 -15.37 12.03 -0.68
CA GLN A 296 -15.81 13.02 -1.67
C GLN A 296 -15.40 12.65 -3.09
N THR A 297 -14.31 11.91 -3.23
CA THR A 297 -13.75 11.49 -4.53
C THR A 297 -13.95 10.01 -4.82
N GLY A 298 -14.06 9.16 -3.79
CA GLY A 298 -14.21 7.70 -3.88
C GLY A 298 -15.34 7.16 -2.99
N PRO A 299 -16.63 7.54 -3.20
CA PRO A 299 -17.75 7.07 -2.38
C PRO A 299 -18.04 5.56 -2.56
N ASP A 300 -17.54 4.93 -3.62
CA ASP A 300 -17.60 3.49 -3.85
C ASP A 300 -16.87 2.68 -2.77
N SER A 301 -15.98 3.31 -2.02
CA SER A 301 -15.34 2.74 -0.84
C SER A 301 -16.34 2.19 0.17
N LEU A 302 -17.44 2.90 0.45
CA LEU A 302 -18.54 2.42 1.32
C LEU A 302 -19.19 1.16 0.74
N PHE A 303 -19.40 1.16 -0.57
CA PHE A 303 -20.03 0.04 -1.25
C PHE A 303 -19.12 -1.20 -1.25
N ARG A 304 -17.83 -1.07 -1.57
CA ARG A 304 -16.84 -2.15 -1.54
C ARG A 304 -16.70 -2.77 -0.15
N TYR A 305 -16.68 -1.93 0.89
CA TYR A 305 -16.68 -2.35 2.29
C TYR A 305 -17.90 -3.20 2.62
N ALA A 306 -19.10 -2.68 2.35
CA ALA A 306 -20.37 -3.37 2.63
C ALA A 306 -20.47 -4.69 1.83
N ARG A 307 -20.02 -4.67 0.56
CA ARG A 307 -20.06 -5.83 -0.32
C ARG A 307 -19.14 -6.94 0.15
N LEU A 308 -17.87 -6.65 0.42
CA LEU A 308 -16.93 -7.65 0.91
C LEU A 308 -17.35 -8.21 2.27
N THR A 309 -17.78 -7.35 3.18
CA THR A 309 -18.34 -7.78 4.48
C THR A 309 -19.51 -8.72 4.29
N SER A 310 -20.43 -8.41 3.39
CA SER A 310 -21.59 -9.28 3.07
C SER A 310 -21.17 -10.63 2.50
N LEU A 311 -20.20 -10.65 1.57
CA LEU A 311 -19.70 -11.88 0.96
C LEU A 311 -19.01 -12.80 1.97
N LEU A 312 -18.33 -12.24 2.97
CA LEU A 312 -17.58 -13.02 3.95
C LEU A 312 -18.42 -13.44 5.17
N ARG A 313 -19.34 -12.60 5.66
CA ARG A 313 -20.16 -12.91 6.84
C ARG A 313 -21.42 -13.69 6.53
N LYS A 314 -22.07 -13.44 5.38
CA LYS A 314 -23.36 -14.04 5.03
C LYS A 314 -23.26 -15.34 4.24
N SER A 315 -22.10 -15.69 3.72
CA SER A 315 -21.96 -16.93 2.98
C SER A 315 -21.91 -18.13 3.95
N GLU A 316 -22.40 -19.25 3.52
CA GLU A 316 -22.40 -20.49 4.29
C GLU A 316 -20.93 -20.93 4.55
N GLY A 317 -20.55 -20.97 5.81
CA GLY A 317 -19.28 -21.50 6.27
C GLY A 317 -18.17 -20.44 6.55
N PRO A 318 -17.05 -20.89 7.12
CA PRO A 318 -15.92 -20.06 7.51
C PRO A 318 -15.15 -19.51 6.31
N ALA A 319 -14.27 -18.53 6.54
CA ALA A 319 -13.36 -18.03 5.53
C ALA A 319 -12.35 -19.11 5.14
N SER A 320 -11.98 -19.14 3.87
CA SER A 320 -10.90 -19.96 3.34
C SER A 320 -10.14 -19.16 2.27
N ARG A 321 -8.94 -19.61 1.94
CA ARG A 321 -8.18 -19.02 0.83
C ARG A 321 -9.01 -18.90 -0.44
N SER A 322 -9.63 -19.98 -0.87
CA SER A 322 -10.41 -20.02 -2.11
C SER A 322 -11.62 -19.09 -2.06
N ARG A 323 -12.24 -18.96 -0.90
CA ARG A 323 -13.37 -18.06 -0.71
C ARG A 323 -12.95 -16.59 -0.75
N LEU A 324 -11.82 -16.24 -0.15
CA LEU A 324 -11.24 -14.89 -0.27
C LEU A 324 -10.91 -14.57 -1.73
N GLN A 325 -10.24 -15.50 -2.44
CA GLN A 325 -9.94 -15.34 -3.85
C GLN A 325 -11.20 -15.11 -4.69
N THR A 326 -12.28 -15.86 -4.43
CA THR A 326 -13.56 -15.68 -5.10
C THR A 326 -14.22 -14.34 -4.76
N ALA A 327 -14.22 -13.93 -3.48
CA ALA A 327 -14.79 -12.66 -3.05
C ALA A 327 -14.10 -11.47 -3.72
N PHE A 328 -12.79 -11.57 -3.93
CA PHE A 328 -12.01 -10.53 -4.60
C PHE A 328 -12.24 -10.41 -6.11
N THR A 329 -12.93 -11.37 -6.74
CA THR A 329 -13.36 -11.26 -8.15
C THR A 329 -14.73 -10.59 -8.31
N ASP A 330 -15.39 -10.15 -7.25
CA ASP A 330 -16.75 -9.60 -7.30
C ASP A 330 -16.81 -8.29 -8.09
N HIS A 331 -17.77 -8.23 -9.03
CA HIS A 331 -17.97 -7.10 -9.94
C HIS A 331 -19.21 -6.26 -9.62
N ALA A 332 -19.86 -6.49 -8.49
CA ALA A 332 -20.97 -5.64 -8.10
C ALA A 332 -20.46 -4.19 -7.94
N GLY A 333 -21.07 -3.25 -8.67
CA GLY A 333 -20.59 -1.86 -8.73
C GLY A 333 -19.60 -1.55 -9.86
N HIS A 334 -19.38 -2.50 -10.80
CA HIS A 334 -18.46 -2.28 -11.95
C HIS A 334 -18.62 -0.89 -12.59
N PRO A 335 -17.54 -0.16 -12.93
CA PRO A 335 -16.14 -0.60 -12.87
C PRO A 335 -15.49 -0.51 -11.47
N PHE A 336 -16.14 0.14 -10.50
CA PHE A 336 -15.58 0.48 -9.18
C PHE A 336 -16.03 -0.53 -8.09
N GLY A 337 -16.05 -1.82 -8.41
CA GLY A 337 -16.35 -2.90 -7.47
C GLY A 337 -15.15 -3.36 -6.65
N VAL A 338 -15.31 -4.46 -5.90
CA VAL A 338 -14.21 -5.12 -5.17
C VAL A 338 -13.08 -5.50 -6.11
N CYS A 339 -13.40 -6.05 -7.30
CA CYS A 339 -12.49 -6.15 -8.43
C CYS A 339 -12.69 -4.90 -9.29
N SER A 340 -11.81 -3.93 -9.14
CA SER A 340 -11.90 -2.64 -9.82
C SER A 340 -11.33 -2.71 -11.24
N HIS A 341 -12.02 -2.09 -12.19
CA HIS A 341 -11.64 -2.04 -13.61
C HIS A 341 -11.50 -0.61 -14.09
N GLU A 342 -10.74 -0.42 -15.18
CA GLU A 342 -10.59 0.89 -15.79
C GLU A 342 -11.93 1.49 -16.24
N ASP A 343 -12.18 2.74 -15.89
CA ASP A 343 -13.19 3.54 -16.55
C ASP A 343 -12.60 4.14 -17.83
N THR A 344 -12.89 3.51 -18.96
CA THR A 344 -12.37 3.95 -20.27
C THR A 344 -12.91 5.31 -20.73
N ARG A 345 -13.85 5.92 -19.99
CA ARG A 345 -14.33 7.28 -20.22
C ARG A 345 -13.41 8.34 -19.60
N ALA A 346 -12.63 7.95 -18.59
CA ALA A 346 -11.65 8.82 -17.96
C ALA A 346 -10.39 8.96 -18.83
N VAL A 347 -9.67 10.06 -18.68
CA VAL A 347 -8.36 10.22 -19.30
C VAL A 347 -7.37 9.22 -18.71
N VAL A 348 -6.38 8.78 -19.48
CA VAL A 348 -5.49 7.66 -19.11
C VAL A 348 -4.79 7.87 -17.77
N VAL A 349 -4.40 9.11 -17.44
CA VAL A 349 -3.71 9.45 -16.19
C VAL A 349 -4.62 9.29 -14.96
N ASP A 350 -5.94 9.31 -15.15
CA ASP A 350 -6.95 9.14 -14.09
C ASP A 350 -7.46 7.70 -13.99
N GLN A 351 -7.11 6.84 -14.96
CA GLN A 351 -7.57 5.47 -14.95
C GLN A 351 -6.86 4.68 -13.86
N TYR A 352 -7.64 3.98 -13.06
CA TYR A 352 -7.15 3.03 -12.07
C TYR A 352 -7.92 1.70 -12.18
N ALA A 353 -7.32 0.65 -11.67
CA ALA A 353 -7.89 -0.68 -11.62
C ALA A 353 -7.17 -1.52 -10.56
N THR A 354 -7.66 -2.72 -10.30
CA THR A 354 -6.92 -3.70 -9.51
C THR A 354 -5.60 -4.04 -10.22
N ILE A 355 -4.50 -3.63 -9.58
CA ILE A 355 -3.13 -3.89 -10.04
C ILE A 355 -2.66 -5.25 -9.57
N ALA A 356 -2.97 -5.62 -8.33
CA ALA A 356 -2.60 -6.89 -7.77
C ALA A 356 -3.66 -7.35 -6.76
N SER A 357 -3.90 -8.66 -6.73
CA SER A 357 -4.69 -9.28 -5.68
C SER A 357 -3.85 -10.33 -4.95
N LEU A 358 -3.77 -10.18 -3.63
CA LEU A 358 -2.95 -11.03 -2.77
C LEU A 358 -3.82 -11.75 -1.74
N VAL A 359 -3.48 -13.02 -1.51
CA VAL A 359 -3.96 -13.78 -0.34
C VAL A 359 -2.74 -14.39 0.34
N MET A 360 -2.60 -14.12 1.62
CA MET A 360 -1.50 -14.59 2.46
C MET A 360 -2.03 -15.46 3.57
N ASP A 361 -1.48 -16.66 3.69
CA ASP A 361 -1.61 -17.51 4.86
C ASP A 361 -0.40 -17.25 5.77
N LEU A 362 -0.62 -16.52 6.84
CA LEU A 362 0.46 -16.10 7.73
C LEU A 362 0.91 -17.24 8.66
N THR A 363 0.03 -18.20 8.94
CA THR A 363 0.33 -19.38 9.76
C THR A 363 1.31 -20.29 9.05
N GLU A 364 1.08 -20.58 7.76
CA GLU A 364 1.95 -21.40 6.92
C GLU A 364 3.02 -20.57 6.18
N ARG A 365 2.94 -19.23 6.24
CA ARG A 365 3.80 -18.28 5.54
C ARG A 365 3.82 -18.51 4.04
N ARG A 366 2.63 -18.66 3.46
CA ARG A 366 2.40 -18.85 2.04
C ARG A 366 1.68 -17.64 1.45
N MET A 367 1.93 -17.34 0.21
CA MET A 367 1.36 -16.18 -0.49
C MET A 367 0.92 -16.56 -1.89
N TRP A 368 -0.25 -16.10 -2.29
CA TRP A 368 -0.77 -16.24 -3.65
C TRP A 368 -1.03 -14.85 -4.23
N LEU A 369 -0.61 -14.65 -5.47
CA LEU A 369 -0.73 -13.38 -6.20
C LEU A 369 -1.45 -13.60 -7.52
N ALA A 370 -2.46 -12.79 -7.80
CA ALA A 370 -2.96 -12.51 -9.14
C ALA A 370 -2.36 -11.19 -9.61
N SER A 371 -1.60 -11.22 -10.71
CA SER A 371 -0.93 -10.05 -11.29
C SER A 371 -1.88 -9.29 -12.21
N GLY A 372 -2.65 -8.37 -11.66
CA GLY A 372 -3.74 -7.64 -12.29
C GLY A 372 -5.09 -7.97 -11.68
N ASN A 373 -6.15 -7.79 -12.45
CA ASN A 373 -7.52 -8.10 -12.04
C ASN A 373 -7.70 -9.59 -11.74
N PRO A 374 -8.10 -10.00 -10.52
CA PRO A 374 -8.21 -11.41 -10.15
C PRO A 374 -9.31 -12.18 -10.87
N CYS A 375 -10.23 -11.49 -11.56
CA CYS A 375 -11.25 -12.12 -12.41
C CYS A 375 -10.67 -12.65 -13.73
N THR A 376 -9.51 -12.17 -14.17
CA THR A 376 -8.85 -12.55 -15.41
C THR A 376 -7.45 -13.13 -15.20
N ALA A 377 -6.73 -12.68 -14.17
CA ALA A 377 -5.41 -13.18 -13.80
C ALA A 377 -5.55 -14.32 -12.77
N PRO A 378 -4.94 -15.50 -13.00
CA PRO A 378 -4.97 -16.57 -12.02
C PRO A 378 -4.12 -16.24 -10.80
N TYR A 379 -4.53 -16.74 -9.63
CA TYR A 379 -3.67 -16.72 -8.45
C TYR A 379 -2.56 -17.77 -8.58
N VAL A 380 -1.33 -17.29 -8.53
CA VAL A 380 -0.13 -18.14 -8.56
C VAL A 380 0.51 -18.09 -7.17
N GLU A 381 0.88 -19.25 -6.63
CA GLU A 381 1.61 -19.30 -5.38
C GLU A 381 3.03 -18.77 -5.58
N LEU A 382 3.40 -17.79 -4.77
CA LEU A 382 4.76 -17.26 -4.75
C LEU A 382 5.65 -18.14 -3.86
N GLU A 383 6.81 -18.47 -4.34
CA GLU A 383 7.83 -19.09 -3.51
C GLU A 383 8.26 -18.13 -2.41
N VAL A 384 8.06 -18.50 -1.15
CA VAL A 384 8.48 -17.74 0.03
C VAL A 384 9.57 -18.53 0.73
N PRO A 385 10.79 -17.98 0.91
CA PRO A 385 11.96 -18.75 1.36
C PRO A 385 11.84 -19.36 2.76
N TRP A 386 10.89 -18.87 3.56
CA TRP A 386 10.63 -19.30 4.93
C TRP A 386 9.22 -19.94 5.10
N ALA A 387 8.59 -20.36 4.02
CA ALA A 387 7.34 -21.12 4.10
C ALA A 387 7.53 -22.36 4.98
N ARG A 388 6.52 -22.67 5.82
CA ARG A 388 6.53 -23.91 6.57
C ARG A 388 6.28 -25.06 5.62
N SER A 389 7.03 -26.15 5.80
CA SER A 389 6.78 -27.39 5.05
C SER A 389 5.41 -27.92 5.43
N VAL A 390 4.54 -28.18 4.46
CA VAL A 390 3.29 -28.90 4.69
C VAL A 390 3.69 -30.30 5.15
N GLY A 391 3.44 -30.61 6.43
CA GLY A 391 3.69 -31.92 7.06
C GLY A 391 2.71 -33.00 6.61
#